data_837158eb4e3c98c98673b04594eb36d5
#
_entry.id   837158eb4e3c98c98673b04594eb36d5
#
_cell.length_a   1.000
_cell.length_b   1.000
_cell.length_c   1.000
_cell.angle_alpha   90.00
_cell.angle_beta   90.00
_cell.angle_gamma   90.00
#
_symmetry.space_group_name_H-M   'P 1'
#
loop_
_entity.id
_entity.type
_entity.pdbx_description
1 polymer ?
#
loop_
_entity_poly.entity_id
_entity_poly.type
_entity_poly.pdbx_seq_one_letter_code
_entity_poly.pdbx_strand_id
1 'polypeptide(L)'
;MKQTNSLSSKDENMSSENGAAGLTQDQLLFTENIYASLPMSIEVYDANGVLRKINDKALKMYGVSDRTTVIGKVNLFNSPYMDEELKSKIQRGEDVTLEFEYDFDRINSDAYFCSQNKNSIIYEAQVVPVLADKGT
;
A
#
# COMPACT_ATOMS: atom_id res chain seq x y z
N MET A 1 6.10 -7.99 15.51
CA MET A 1 5.65 -8.52 14.23
C MET A 1 6.24 -7.76 13.08
N LYS A 2 6.62 -8.45 12.06
CA LYS A 2 7.17 -7.79 10.88
C LYS A 2 6.26 -7.97 9.70
N GLN A 3 6.10 -6.95 8.91
CA GLN A 3 5.30 -6.98 7.73
C GLN A 3 6.05 -6.39 6.57
N THR A 4 5.79 -6.88 5.39
CA THR A 4 6.42 -6.36 4.19
C THR A 4 5.36 -5.89 3.22
N ASN A 5 5.53 -4.68 2.76
CA ASN A 5 4.70 -4.15 1.71
C ASN A 5 5.48 -4.18 0.44
N SER A 6 4.95 -4.78 -0.59
CA SER A 6 5.62 -4.75 -1.86
C SER A 6 4.62 -4.88 -2.99
N LEU A 7 5.00 -4.42 -4.15
CA LEU A 7 4.13 -4.46 -5.27
C LEU A 7 4.96 -4.67 -6.50
N SER A 8 4.52 -5.53 -7.36
CA SER A 8 5.24 -5.84 -8.55
C SER A 8 4.78 -5.02 -9.72
N SER A 9 5.66 -4.31 -10.34
CA SER A 9 5.30 -3.51 -11.48
C SER A 9 5.20 -4.35 -12.71
N LYS A 10 5.78 -5.52 -12.71
CA LYS A 10 5.74 -6.28 -13.84
C LYS A 10 4.40 -6.71 -14.23
N ASP A 11 3.58 -7.04 -13.29
CA ASP A 11 2.26 -7.49 -13.57
C ASP A 11 1.44 -6.42 -14.22
N GLU A 12 1.67 -5.21 -13.81
CA GLU A 12 0.96 -4.11 -14.36
C GLU A 12 1.31 -3.94 -15.80
N ASN A 13 2.54 -4.04 -16.14
CA ASN A 13 2.96 -3.86 -17.49
C ASN A 13 2.39 -4.90 -18.39
N MET A 14 2.31 -6.08 -17.94
CA MET A 14 1.79 -7.10 -18.74
C MET A 14 0.35 -6.87 -19.05
N SER A 15 -0.37 -6.41 -18.11
CA SER A 15 -1.73 -6.10 -18.34
C SER A 15 -1.89 -5.08 -19.38
N SER A 16 -1.12 -4.06 -19.33
CA SER A 16 -1.30 -2.99 -20.25
C SER A 16 -0.96 -3.42 -21.63
N GLU A 17 -0.07 -4.38 -21.77
CA GLU A 17 0.30 -4.68 -23.02
C GLU A 17 -0.75 -5.31 -23.74
N ASN A 18 -1.55 -6.07 -23.22
CA ASN A 18 -2.59 -6.63 -23.89
C ASN A 18 -3.69 -5.68 -24.01
N GLY A 19 -3.42 -4.52 -23.69
CA GLY A 19 -4.36 -3.54 -23.85
C GLY A 19 -5.35 -3.72 -22.90
N ALA A 20 -5.98 -2.79 -22.67
CA ALA A 20 -6.98 -2.86 -21.74
C ALA A 20 -7.92 -3.89 -22.13
N ALA A 21 -7.82 -4.34 -23.28
CA ALA A 21 -8.75 -5.26 -23.74
C ALA A 21 -8.39 -6.62 -23.30
N GLY A 22 -7.29 -6.75 -22.69
CA GLY A 22 -6.77 -8.03 -22.47
C GLY A 22 -7.38 -8.86 -21.38
N LEU A 23 -7.97 -8.25 -20.38
CA LEU A 23 -8.44 -9.02 -19.25
C LEU A 23 -9.90 -9.41 -19.33
N THR A 24 -10.17 -10.66 -19.12
CA THR A 24 -11.55 -11.14 -19.10
C THR A 24 -12.07 -10.93 -17.68
N GLN A 25 -13.35 -11.16 -17.51
CA GLN A 25 -13.97 -11.03 -16.22
C GLN A 25 -13.39 -12.07 -15.26
N ASP A 26 -13.16 -13.28 -15.74
CA ASP A 26 -12.59 -14.34 -14.92
C ASP A 26 -11.17 -14.00 -14.51
N GLN A 27 -10.40 -13.40 -15.39
CA GLN A 27 -9.04 -13.02 -15.07
C GLN A 27 -9.02 -11.94 -14.02
N LEU A 28 -9.95 -11.01 -14.09
CA LEU A 28 -10.03 -9.95 -13.10
C LEU A 28 -10.39 -10.52 -11.74
N LEU A 29 -11.35 -11.44 -11.70
CA LEU A 29 -11.74 -12.06 -10.45
C LEU A 29 -10.60 -12.87 -9.84
N PHE A 30 -9.87 -13.57 -10.69
CA PHE A 30 -8.75 -14.39 -10.23
C PHE A 30 -7.69 -13.47 -9.62
N THR A 31 -7.39 -12.37 -10.27
CA THR A 31 -6.40 -11.43 -9.81
C THR A 31 -6.82 -10.83 -8.47
N GLU A 32 -8.10 -10.46 -8.36
CA GLU A 32 -8.59 -9.88 -7.12
C GLU A 32 -8.53 -10.89 -5.98
N ASN A 33 -8.86 -12.15 -6.25
CA ASN A 33 -8.81 -13.17 -5.23
C ASN A 33 -7.38 -13.46 -4.77
N ILE A 34 -6.44 -13.47 -5.70
CA ILE A 34 -5.04 -13.70 -5.37
C ILE A 34 -4.56 -12.56 -4.49
N TYR A 35 -4.86 -11.33 -4.89
CA TYR A 35 -4.47 -10.16 -4.15
C TYR A 35 -5.02 -10.19 -2.72
N ALA A 36 -6.29 -10.52 -2.59
CA ALA A 36 -6.94 -10.52 -1.30
C ALA A 36 -6.41 -11.63 -0.38
N SER A 37 -5.96 -12.72 -0.95
CA SER A 37 -5.54 -13.85 -0.15
C SER A 37 -4.04 -13.99 0.07
N LEU A 38 -3.25 -13.07 -0.45
CA LEU A 38 -1.82 -13.14 -0.25
C LEU A 38 -1.48 -13.05 1.23
N PRO A 39 -0.48 -13.80 1.67
CA PRO A 39 -0.13 -13.82 3.09
C PRO A 39 0.71 -12.64 3.54
N MET A 40 0.82 -11.62 2.74
CA MET A 40 1.57 -10.42 3.09
C MET A 40 0.67 -9.19 2.96
N SER A 41 0.99 -8.15 3.68
CA SER A 41 0.25 -6.90 3.60
C SER A 41 0.62 -6.17 2.34
N ILE A 42 -0.36 -5.74 1.59
CA ILE A 42 -0.11 -5.00 0.35
C ILE A 42 -0.99 -3.77 0.32
N GLU A 43 -0.39 -2.65 0.00
CA GLU A 43 -1.08 -1.39 -0.15
C GLU A 43 -0.62 -0.75 -1.45
N VAL A 44 -1.52 -0.14 -2.16
CA VAL A 44 -1.21 0.53 -3.42
C VAL A 44 -1.61 1.98 -3.30
N TYR A 45 -0.67 2.86 -3.60
CA TYR A 45 -0.89 4.30 -3.51
C TYR A 45 -0.71 4.91 -4.88
N ASP A 46 -1.44 5.98 -5.16
CA ASP A 46 -1.26 6.66 -6.44
C ASP A 46 -0.07 7.63 -6.35
N ALA A 47 0.23 8.32 -7.41
CA ALA A 47 1.38 9.20 -7.47
C ALA A 47 1.31 10.34 -6.47
N ASN A 48 0.14 10.68 -6.00
CA ASN A 48 -0.03 11.73 -5.01
C ASN A 48 0.02 11.18 -3.58
N GLY A 49 0.24 9.90 -3.45
CA GLY A 49 0.34 9.25 -2.14
C GLY A 49 -0.98 8.80 -1.55
N VAL A 50 -2.06 8.88 -2.30
CA VAL A 50 -3.37 8.51 -1.77
C VAL A 50 -3.56 7.00 -1.89
N LEU A 51 -4.01 6.38 -0.82
CA LEU A 51 -4.23 4.94 -0.78
C LEU A 51 -5.36 4.55 -1.70
N ARG A 52 -5.10 3.61 -2.59
CA ARG A 52 -6.10 3.16 -3.56
C ARG A 52 -6.52 1.74 -3.37
N LYS A 53 -5.64 0.88 -2.90
CA LYS A 53 -5.97 -0.52 -2.63
C LYS A 53 -5.27 -0.97 -1.36
N ILE A 54 -5.92 -1.87 -0.65
CA ILE A 54 -5.34 -2.43 0.56
C ILE A 54 -5.95 -3.81 0.74
N ASN A 55 -5.13 -4.80 1.03
CA ASN A 55 -5.66 -6.15 1.19
C ASN A 55 -6.05 -6.42 2.65
N ASP A 56 -6.72 -7.54 2.87
CA ASP A 56 -7.24 -7.87 4.19
C ASP A 56 -6.13 -8.04 5.22
N LYS A 57 -5.01 -8.57 4.80
CA LYS A 57 -3.90 -8.77 5.71
C LYS A 57 -3.40 -7.42 6.24
N ALA A 58 -3.32 -6.44 5.37
CA ALA A 58 -2.89 -5.10 5.77
C ALA A 58 -3.92 -4.46 6.70
N LEU A 59 -5.20 -4.61 6.40
CA LEU A 59 -6.24 -4.06 7.27
C LEU A 59 -6.12 -4.64 8.67
N LYS A 60 -5.88 -5.94 8.78
CA LYS A 60 -5.73 -6.57 10.05
C LYS A 60 -4.50 -6.07 10.76
N MET A 61 -3.40 -5.97 10.08
CA MET A 61 -2.16 -5.49 10.67
C MET A 61 -2.32 -4.09 11.24
N TYR A 62 -3.04 -3.22 10.52
CA TYR A 62 -3.22 -1.84 10.96
C TYR A 62 -4.39 -1.66 11.93
N GLY A 63 -5.17 -2.69 12.16
CA GLY A 63 -6.31 -2.58 13.06
C GLY A 63 -7.45 -1.76 12.50
N VAL A 64 -7.66 -1.85 11.19
CA VAL A 64 -8.72 -1.11 10.50
C VAL A 64 -9.81 -2.10 10.10
N SER A 65 -11.02 -1.89 10.59
CA SER A 65 -12.10 -2.83 10.33
C SER A 65 -12.87 -2.53 9.06
N ASP A 66 -12.81 -1.30 8.59
CA ASP A 66 -13.58 -0.90 7.42
C ASP A 66 -12.67 -0.19 6.44
N ARG A 67 -12.38 -0.83 5.31
CA ARG A 67 -11.46 -0.27 4.34
C ARG A 67 -11.93 1.04 3.72
N THR A 68 -13.23 1.30 3.76
CA THR A 68 -13.73 2.56 3.19
C THR A 68 -13.28 3.75 4.01
N THR A 69 -12.82 3.54 5.24
CA THR A 69 -12.35 4.63 6.06
C THR A 69 -10.93 5.05 5.68
N VAL A 70 -10.23 4.25 4.91
CA VAL A 70 -8.85 4.55 4.54
C VAL A 70 -8.65 4.72 3.03
N ILE A 71 -9.37 3.96 2.22
CA ILE A 71 -9.25 4.07 0.75
C ILE A 71 -9.65 5.48 0.32
N GLY A 72 -8.78 6.12 -0.43
CA GLY A 72 -9.04 7.48 -0.92
C GLY A 72 -8.86 8.56 0.12
N LYS A 73 -8.52 8.19 1.35
CA LYS A 73 -8.42 9.14 2.44
C LYS A 73 -7.05 9.21 3.07
N VAL A 74 -6.38 8.08 3.21
CA VAL A 74 -5.05 8.06 3.79
C VAL A 74 -4.04 8.49 2.73
N ASN A 75 -3.14 9.37 3.13
CA ASN A 75 -2.07 9.81 2.23
C ASN A 75 -0.74 9.42 2.85
N LEU A 76 0.01 8.60 2.14
CA LEU A 76 1.28 8.09 2.60
C LEU A 76 2.24 9.22 3.00
N PHE A 77 2.22 10.32 2.26
CA PHE A 77 3.14 11.42 2.53
C PHE A 77 2.78 12.19 3.79
N ASN A 78 1.62 11.93 4.37
CA ASN A 78 1.22 12.56 5.62
C ASN A 78 1.48 11.66 6.83
N SER A 79 2.09 10.50 6.62
CA SER A 79 2.37 9.60 7.73
C SER A 79 3.29 10.26 8.74
N PRO A 80 3.08 10.06 10.03
CA PRO A 80 4.00 10.58 11.06
C PRO A 80 5.41 10.02 10.90
N TYR A 81 5.58 8.94 10.16
CA TYR A 81 6.87 8.32 9.95
C TYR A 81 7.53 8.73 8.63
N MET A 82 6.89 9.64 7.90
CA MET A 82 7.42 10.09 6.64
C MET A 82 8.29 11.33 6.86
N ASP A 83 9.52 11.32 6.34
CA ASP A 83 10.35 12.52 6.39
C ASP A 83 10.63 12.96 4.96
N GLU A 84 11.26 14.10 4.82
CA GLU A 84 11.49 14.68 3.50
C GLU A 84 12.41 13.84 2.63
N GLU A 85 13.38 13.22 3.22
CA GLU A 85 14.30 12.40 2.47
C GLU A 85 13.59 11.19 1.92
N LEU A 86 12.79 10.52 2.74
CA LEU A 86 12.05 9.34 2.33
C LEU A 86 11.04 9.71 1.26
N LYS A 87 10.35 10.81 1.45
CA LYS A 87 9.36 11.28 0.50
C LYS A 87 10.03 11.55 -0.85
N SER A 88 11.19 12.18 -0.84
CA SER A 88 11.90 12.47 -2.07
C SER A 88 12.31 11.19 -2.80
N LYS A 89 12.77 10.20 -2.06
CA LYS A 89 13.17 8.95 -2.67
C LYS A 89 11.99 8.26 -3.34
N ILE A 90 10.88 8.23 -2.65
CA ILE A 90 9.67 7.60 -3.19
C ILE A 90 9.21 8.36 -4.43
N GLN A 91 9.22 9.68 -4.38
CA GLN A 91 8.78 10.48 -5.52
C GLN A 91 9.70 10.35 -6.73
N ARG A 92 10.96 10.03 -6.49
CA ARG A 92 11.89 9.81 -7.58
C ARG A 92 11.78 8.40 -8.16
N GLY A 93 10.93 7.57 -7.60
CA GLY A 93 10.75 6.21 -8.10
C GLY A 93 11.81 5.23 -7.64
N GLU A 94 12.47 5.52 -6.53
CA GLU A 94 13.48 4.61 -6.01
C GLU A 94 12.83 3.54 -5.15
N ASP A 95 13.39 2.35 -5.14
CA ASP A 95 12.94 1.30 -4.26
C ASP A 95 13.46 1.64 -2.88
N VAL A 96 12.60 1.54 -1.89
CA VAL A 96 12.97 1.88 -0.52
C VAL A 96 12.58 0.75 0.40
N THR A 97 13.46 0.40 1.32
CA THR A 97 13.15 -0.58 2.35
C THR A 97 13.22 0.11 3.69
N LEU A 98 12.19 -0.07 4.49
CA LEU A 98 12.04 0.59 5.77
C LEU A 98 11.84 -0.42 6.88
N GLU A 99 12.33 -0.08 8.06
CA GLU A 99 12.03 -0.88 9.23
C GLU A 99 11.98 0.06 10.42
N PHE A 100 10.89 0.06 11.17
CA PHE A 100 10.76 0.91 12.34
C PHE A 100 9.66 0.38 13.25
N GLU A 101 9.62 0.92 14.43
CA GLU A 101 8.58 0.54 15.38
C GLU A 101 7.37 1.42 15.10
N TYR A 102 6.27 0.79 14.71
CA TYR A 102 5.05 1.49 14.32
C TYR A 102 4.15 1.56 15.54
N ASP A 103 3.96 2.74 16.06
CA ASP A 103 3.22 2.98 17.28
C ASP A 103 1.80 3.41 16.97
N PHE A 104 0.83 2.57 17.27
CA PHE A 104 -0.57 2.86 16.94
C PHE A 104 -1.16 4.00 17.77
N ASP A 105 -0.61 4.25 18.94
CA ASP A 105 -1.07 5.37 19.73
C ASP A 105 -0.68 6.68 19.02
N ARG A 106 0.48 6.70 18.43
CA ARG A 106 0.93 7.87 17.69
C ARG A 106 0.08 8.05 16.44
N ILE A 107 -0.25 6.95 15.75
CA ILE A 107 -1.09 7.00 14.56
C ILE A 107 -2.46 7.61 14.91
N ASN A 108 -3.04 7.17 15.99
CA ASN A 108 -4.34 7.67 16.41
C ASN A 108 -4.28 9.12 16.88
N SER A 109 -3.26 9.46 17.63
CA SER A 109 -3.14 10.80 18.15
C SER A 109 -2.83 11.81 17.06
N ASP A 110 -2.10 11.42 16.03
CA ASP A 110 -1.81 12.30 14.92
C ASP A 110 -2.92 12.24 13.86
N ALA A 111 -3.94 11.44 14.11
CA ALA A 111 -5.09 11.32 13.22
C ALA A 111 -4.72 10.91 11.80
N TYR A 112 -3.71 10.09 11.65
CA TYR A 112 -3.32 9.63 10.34
C TYR A 112 -4.39 8.67 9.79
N PHE A 113 -4.82 7.73 10.63
CA PHE A 113 -6.04 6.96 10.40
C PHE A 113 -6.47 6.44 11.76
N CYS A 114 -7.65 5.86 11.82
CA CYS A 114 -8.18 5.35 13.07
C CYS A 114 -7.89 3.87 13.19
N SER A 115 -7.08 3.48 14.16
CA SER A 115 -6.74 2.09 14.38
C SER A 115 -7.36 1.59 15.67
N GLN A 116 -7.77 0.33 15.67
CA GLN A 116 -8.26 -0.31 16.88
C GLN A 116 -7.11 -0.90 17.68
N ASN A 117 -5.91 -0.91 17.11
CA ASN A 117 -4.73 -1.43 17.79
C ASN A 117 -4.21 -0.39 18.80
N LYS A 118 -3.50 -0.86 19.80
CA LYS A 118 -3.01 0.03 20.82
C LYS A 118 -1.53 -0.08 21.10
N ASN A 119 -0.93 -1.15 20.68
CA ASN A 119 0.49 -1.35 20.94
C ASN A 119 1.29 -0.99 19.72
N SER A 120 2.57 -1.23 19.76
CA SER A 120 3.40 -1.04 18.58
C SER A 120 3.78 -2.37 17.98
N ILE A 121 4.19 -2.33 16.73
CA ILE A 121 4.73 -3.51 16.05
C ILE A 121 6.01 -3.09 15.36
N ILE A 122 6.85 -4.06 15.05
CA ILE A 122 7.99 -3.79 14.19
C ILE A 122 7.47 -3.86 12.76
N TYR A 123 7.58 -2.76 12.07
CA TYR A 123 7.06 -2.62 10.72
C TYR A 123 8.21 -2.67 9.73
N GLU A 124 8.11 -3.58 8.78
CA GLU A 124 9.10 -3.66 7.74
C GLU A 124 8.35 -3.52 6.44
N ALA A 125 8.75 -2.60 5.61
CA ALA A 125 8.06 -2.34 4.36
C ALA A 125 9.03 -2.17 3.22
N GLN A 126 8.63 -2.61 2.06
CA GLN A 126 9.38 -2.37 0.85
C GLN A 126 8.46 -1.56 -0.04
N VAL A 127 8.89 -0.38 -0.43
CA VAL A 127 8.10 0.50 -1.28
C VAL A 127 8.73 0.49 -2.66
N VAL A 128 8.00 0.04 -3.65
CA VAL A 128 8.50 -0.02 -5.01
C VAL A 128 7.56 0.73 -5.95
N PRO A 129 8.10 1.39 -6.95
CA PRO A 129 7.25 2.09 -7.90
C PRO A 129 6.60 1.10 -8.83
N VAL A 130 5.35 1.37 -9.19
CA VAL A 130 4.65 0.61 -10.19
C VAL A 130 4.46 1.56 -11.34
N LEU A 131 5.12 1.30 -12.46
CA LEU A 131 5.02 2.19 -13.59
C LEU A 131 3.73 1.95 -14.29
N ALA A 132 2.94 2.97 -14.34
CA ALA A 132 1.74 2.88 -15.05
C ALA A 132 2.07 2.97 -16.47
N ASP A 133 1.20 2.52 -17.31
CA ASP A 133 1.39 2.60 -18.64
C ASP A 133 1.39 3.88 -19.06
N LYS A 134 2.03 4.30 -19.72
CA LYS A 134 2.17 5.48 -20.18
C LYS A 134 1.24 6.26 -20.09
N GLY A 135 0.58 6.11 -20.18
CA GLY A 135 -0.37 7.02 -20.05
C GLY A 135 -0.28 7.64 -18.77
N THR A 136 0.45 7.48 -18.01
CA THR A 136 0.39 8.09 -16.82
C THR A 136 1.01 9.13 -16.62
#